data_6fa9ffa9208feac17b5a9e3fa9d92464
#
_entry.id   6fa9ffa9208feac17b5a9e3fa9d92464
#
_cell.length_a   1.000
_cell.length_b   1.000
_cell.length_c   1.000
_cell.angle_alpha   90.00
_cell.angle_beta   90.00
_cell.angle_gamma   90.00
#
_symmetry.space_group_name_H-M   'P 1'
#
loop_
_entity.id
_entity.type
_entity.pdbx_description
1 polymer ?
#
loop_
_entity_poly.entity_id
_entity_poly.type
_entity_poly.pdbx_seq_one_letter_code
_entity_poly.pdbx_strand_id
1 'polypeptide(L)'
;MEKLIITVAGDSRTSYPHNNLCPVQEDIPGVTQQYVDAVKAGAAIAHIHGRRTLEETFQADGKMVSKIHHADWKKLHDSIMSKVDPIMQYGVASARIEEKIELMKLGPDMMAVAFNAHDEYFQPVPTLPPKRMMAIHPVEELIAYAKAAEEHKVKLECECFQTGAFWHLDFVRKAGYLRKNTYVTLFIGWPGGTWMPPTERDLQFFVDNLPPDTIWNVSVMNPEKQWSILSLAVALGGHVRVGYEDNPYVRPGEFAKNNAVLVEKMVGIAQGLGREVATPDEARKILGIERSQ
;
A
#
# COMPACT_ATOMS: atom_id res chain seq x y z
N MET A 1 24.13 -3.86 -0.82
CA MET A 1 22.66 -4.09 -0.79
C MET A 1 22.01 -2.88 -1.43
N GLU A 2 20.93 -3.07 -2.18
CA GLU A 2 20.16 -1.99 -2.79
C GLU A 2 19.57 -1.06 -1.72
N LYS A 3 19.42 0.24 -2.00
CA LYS A 3 18.86 1.21 -1.05
C LYS A 3 17.44 0.84 -0.66
N LEU A 4 17.06 1.14 0.57
CA LEU A 4 15.73 0.86 1.11
C LEU A 4 14.71 1.86 0.56
N ILE A 5 13.67 1.38 -0.08
CA ILE A 5 12.47 2.17 -0.38
C ILE A 5 11.53 2.12 0.83
N ILE A 6 11.10 3.28 1.30
CA ILE A 6 10.09 3.41 2.35
C ILE A 6 8.81 3.97 1.71
N THR A 7 7.72 3.22 1.81
CA THR A 7 6.38 3.68 1.46
C THR A 7 5.68 4.22 2.70
N VAL A 8 5.07 5.40 2.61
CA VAL A 8 4.16 5.90 3.65
C VAL A 8 2.71 5.72 3.22
N ALA A 9 1.92 5.00 4.03
CA ALA A 9 0.48 4.82 3.89
C ALA A 9 -0.22 5.61 5.01
N GLY A 10 -0.60 6.84 4.71
CA GLY A 10 -0.90 7.84 5.74
C GLY A 10 -2.36 7.91 6.19
N ASP A 11 -3.31 7.27 5.47
CA ASP A 11 -4.74 7.35 5.80
C ASP A 11 -5.10 6.46 6.99
N SER A 12 -5.70 7.03 8.05
CA SER A 12 -6.10 6.28 9.23
C SER A 12 -7.51 5.68 9.18
N ARG A 13 -8.28 5.94 8.12
CA ARG A 13 -9.69 5.47 8.05
C ARG A 13 -9.82 4.00 7.74
N THR A 14 -8.82 3.42 7.12
CA THR A 14 -8.76 2.00 6.77
C THR A 14 -7.92 1.19 7.73
N SER A 15 -7.30 1.82 8.73
CA SER A 15 -6.36 1.19 9.66
C SER A 15 -7.03 0.23 10.66
N TYR A 16 -6.23 -0.69 11.16
CA TYR A 16 -6.57 -1.57 12.27
C TYR A 16 -5.50 -1.50 13.38
N PRO A 17 -5.89 -1.19 14.61
CA PRO A 17 -7.20 -0.70 15.01
C PRO A 17 -7.51 0.66 14.38
N HIS A 18 -8.80 0.90 14.12
CA HIS A 18 -9.23 2.19 13.60
C HIS A 18 -8.77 3.33 14.52
N ASN A 19 -8.29 4.40 13.93
CA ASN A 19 -7.87 5.60 14.64
C ASN A 19 -8.26 6.86 13.86
N ASN A 20 -8.27 8.00 14.55
CA ASN A 20 -8.58 9.32 13.98
C ASN A 20 -7.34 10.23 13.98
N LEU A 21 -6.15 9.66 13.84
CA LEU A 21 -4.89 10.38 13.92
C LEU A 21 -4.60 11.19 12.65
N CYS A 22 -5.03 10.69 11.49
CA CYS A 22 -4.95 11.42 10.25
C CYS A 22 -6.16 12.35 10.07
N PRO A 23 -5.99 13.56 9.56
CA PRO A 23 -7.11 14.42 9.16
C PRO A 23 -8.07 13.71 8.19
N VAL A 24 -9.34 14.12 8.20
CA VAL A 24 -10.34 13.59 7.26
C VAL A 24 -9.98 13.94 5.83
N GLN A 25 -10.34 13.10 4.87
CA GLN A 25 -9.96 13.25 3.45
C GLN A 25 -10.50 14.54 2.80
N GLU A 26 -11.51 15.18 3.39
CA GLU A 26 -12.00 16.50 3.01
C GLU A 26 -11.07 17.64 3.45
N ASP A 27 -10.26 17.42 4.48
CA ASP A 27 -9.20 18.35 4.90
C ASP A 27 -7.93 18.14 4.07
N ILE A 28 -7.98 18.53 2.82
CA ILE A 28 -6.84 18.41 1.88
C ILE A 28 -5.55 19.01 2.45
N PRO A 29 -5.53 20.22 3.04
CA PRO A 29 -4.30 20.78 3.62
C PRO A 29 -3.72 19.93 4.74
N GLY A 30 -4.55 19.43 5.65
CA GLY A 30 -4.12 18.60 6.77
C GLY A 30 -3.57 17.25 6.31
N VAL A 31 -4.27 16.57 5.39
CA VAL A 31 -3.80 15.31 4.79
C VAL A 31 -2.49 15.53 4.02
N THR A 32 -2.42 16.58 3.20
CA THR A 32 -1.21 16.93 2.46
C THR A 32 -0.02 17.09 3.39
N GLN A 33 -0.19 17.76 4.53
CA GLN A 33 0.91 17.99 5.47
C GLN A 33 1.46 16.68 6.04
N GLN A 34 0.60 15.68 6.31
CA GLN A 34 1.03 14.34 6.76
C GLN A 34 1.98 13.68 5.76
N TYR A 35 1.66 13.75 4.45
CA TYR A 35 2.51 13.18 3.41
C TYR A 35 3.78 13.99 3.18
N VAL A 36 3.69 15.32 3.17
CA VAL A 36 4.86 16.19 3.00
C VAL A 36 5.89 15.96 4.10
N ASP A 37 5.45 15.86 5.35
CA ASP A 37 6.36 15.61 6.48
C ASP A 37 6.97 14.21 6.39
N ALA A 38 6.20 13.20 6.02
CA ALA A 38 6.69 11.83 5.87
C ALA A 38 7.70 11.69 4.71
N VAL A 39 7.48 12.36 3.58
CA VAL A 39 8.43 12.39 2.45
C VAL A 39 9.73 13.09 2.85
N LYS A 40 9.65 14.21 3.56
CA LYS A 40 10.84 14.91 4.10
C LYS A 40 11.58 14.07 5.12
N ALA A 41 10.90 13.20 5.85
CA ALA A 41 11.48 12.25 6.80
C ALA A 41 12.17 11.05 6.12
N GLY A 42 11.97 10.83 4.81
CA GLY A 42 12.66 9.79 4.05
C GLY A 42 11.74 8.80 3.31
N ALA A 43 10.42 9.00 3.28
CA ALA A 43 9.55 8.18 2.44
C ALA A 43 9.75 8.51 0.96
N ALA A 44 9.93 7.49 0.12
CA ALA A 44 10.05 7.64 -1.33
C ALA A 44 8.71 7.50 -2.06
N ILE A 45 7.79 6.73 -1.51
CA ILE A 45 6.45 6.48 -2.07
C ILE A 45 5.40 7.04 -1.11
N ALA A 46 4.46 7.82 -1.65
CA ALA A 46 3.27 8.28 -0.95
C ALA A 46 2.05 7.46 -1.42
N HIS A 47 1.62 6.50 -0.60
CA HIS A 47 0.41 5.73 -0.82
C HIS A 47 -0.78 6.51 -0.28
N ILE A 48 -1.64 6.99 -1.18
CA ILE A 48 -2.77 7.84 -0.83
C ILE A 48 -4.12 7.18 -1.08
N HIS A 49 -5.07 7.52 -0.23
CA HIS A 49 -6.49 7.35 -0.46
C HIS A 49 -7.14 8.73 -0.58
N GLY A 50 -7.75 9.03 -1.71
CA GLY A 50 -8.57 10.19 -1.87
C GLY A 50 -10.00 9.97 -1.36
N ARG A 51 -10.83 11.00 -1.44
CA ARG A 51 -12.21 10.93 -0.97
C ARG A 51 -13.01 9.87 -1.71
N ARG A 52 -13.72 9.06 -0.93
CA ARG A 52 -14.67 8.05 -1.40
C ARG A 52 -15.89 8.03 -0.48
N THR A 53 -17.03 7.64 -1.02
CA THR A 53 -18.24 7.34 -0.26
C THR A 53 -18.50 5.85 -0.38
N LEU A 54 -18.55 5.14 0.74
CA LEU A 54 -18.93 3.73 0.75
C LEU A 54 -20.43 3.63 0.46
N GLU A 55 -20.79 2.89 -0.58
CA GLU A 55 -22.16 2.50 -0.81
C GLU A 55 -22.47 1.28 0.06
N GLU A 56 -23.56 1.32 0.82
CA GLU A 56 -23.91 0.27 1.79
C GLU A 56 -24.32 -1.07 1.14
N THR A 57 -24.44 -1.12 -0.15
CA THR A 57 -24.85 -2.33 -0.90
C THR A 57 -23.65 -3.19 -1.20
N PHE A 58 -23.53 -4.31 -0.49
CA PHE A 58 -22.76 -5.45 -0.99
C PHE A 58 -23.36 -5.90 -2.32
N GLN A 59 -22.57 -5.94 -3.36
CA GLN A 59 -23.00 -6.60 -4.59
C GLN A 59 -23.17 -8.11 -4.34
N ALA A 60 -23.93 -8.77 -5.19
CA ALA A 60 -24.16 -10.21 -5.10
C ALA A 60 -22.88 -11.05 -5.13
N ASP A 61 -21.78 -10.48 -5.61
CA ASP A 61 -20.42 -11.06 -5.63
C ASP A 61 -19.59 -10.77 -4.36
N GLY A 62 -20.19 -10.14 -3.34
CA GLY A 62 -19.50 -9.81 -2.08
C GLY A 62 -18.60 -8.59 -2.12
N LYS A 63 -18.50 -7.86 -3.22
CA LYS A 63 -17.66 -6.65 -3.31
C LYS A 63 -18.29 -5.47 -2.59
N MET A 64 -17.51 -4.84 -1.71
CA MET A 64 -17.81 -3.49 -1.26
C MET A 64 -17.63 -2.51 -2.43
N VAL A 65 -18.59 -1.63 -2.63
CA VAL A 65 -18.54 -0.62 -3.69
C VAL A 65 -18.34 0.76 -3.09
N SER A 66 -17.32 1.46 -3.58
CA SER A 66 -17.09 2.86 -3.25
C SER A 66 -17.33 3.73 -4.48
N LYS A 67 -18.04 4.82 -4.28
CA LYS A 67 -18.06 5.93 -5.24
C LYS A 67 -16.81 6.78 -5.05
N ILE A 68 -16.06 6.97 -6.11
CA ILE A 68 -14.82 7.75 -6.11
C ILE A 68 -15.11 9.22 -6.46
N HIS A 69 -14.52 10.12 -5.69
CA HIS A 69 -14.59 11.57 -5.95
C HIS A 69 -13.33 12.02 -6.68
N HIS A 70 -13.19 11.72 -7.96
CA HIS A 70 -11.98 11.92 -8.79
C HIS A 70 -11.37 13.31 -8.67
N ALA A 71 -12.20 14.38 -8.61
CA ALA A 71 -11.71 15.75 -8.46
C ALA A 71 -10.98 15.98 -7.12
N ASP A 72 -11.41 15.31 -6.04
CA ASP A 72 -10.76 15.42 -4.74
C ASP A 72 -9.46 14.61 -4.70
N TRP A 73 -9.40 13.46 -5.40
CA TRP A 73 -8.16 12.72 -5.61
C TRP A 73 -7.12 13.57 -6.34
N LYS A 74 -7.52 14.23 -7.43
CA LYS A 74 -6.65 15.14 -8.19
C LYS A 74 -6.15 16.30 -7.34
N LYS A 75 -7.02 16.93 -6.55
CA LYS A 75 -6.63 18.03 -5.64
C LYS A 75 -5.61 17.58 -4.60
N LEU A 76 -5.80 16.38 -3.99
CA LEU A 76 -4.86 15.86 -3.01
C LEU A 76 -3.51 15.56 -3.67
N HIS A 77 -3.51 14.89 -4.83
CA HIS A 77 -2.31 14.63 -5.62
C HIS A 77 -1.54 15.93 -5.90
N ASP A 78 -2.19 16.91 -6.51
CA ASP A 78 -1.57 18.18 -6.89
C ASP A 78 -1.06 18.95 -5.67
N SER A 79 -1.80 18.90 -4.56
CA SER A 79 -1.40 19.56 -3.32
C SER A 79 -0.11 18.95 -2.74
N ILE A 80 0.05 17.62 -2.77
CA ILE A 80 1.28 16.96 -2.35
C ILE A 80 2.42 17.30 -3.31
N MET A 81 2.21 17.10 -4.62
CA MET A 81 3.22 17.32 -5.66
C MET A 81 3.70 18.77 -5.75
N SER A 82 2.88 19.74 -5.32
CA SER A 82 3.30 21.16 -5.27
C SER A 82 4.35 21.45 -4.19
N LYS A 83 4.56 20.54 -3.23
CA LYS A 83 5.44 20.75 -2.06
C LYS A 83 6.61 19.75 -1.99
N VAL A 84 6.40 18.53 -2.47
CA VAL A 84 7.40 17.44 -2.49
C VAL A 84 7.14 16.58 -3.73
N ASP A 85 8.12 15.76 -4.14
CA ASP A 85 8.05 14.95 -5.36
C ASP A 85 8.24 13.44 -5.05
N PRO A 86 7.32 12.81 -4.29
CA PRO A 86 7.36 11.37 -4.08
C PRO A 86 6.88 10.62 -5.32
N ILE A 87 7.05 9.29 -5.32
CA ILE A 87 6.28 8.41 -6.18
C ILE A 87 4.84 8.41 -5.68
N MET A 88 3.90 8.86 -6.49
CA MET A 88 2.48 8.90 -6.12
C MET A 88 1.82 7.56 -6.39
N GLN A 89 1.36 6.90 -5.33
CA GLN A 89 0.69 5.61 -5.40
C GLN A 89 -0.77 5.75 -4.93
N TYR A 90 -1.72 5.33 -5.76
CA TYR A 90 -3.13 5.34 -5.40
C TYR A 90 -3.59 3.96 -4.93
N GLY A 91 -4.32 3.92 -3.80
CA GLY A 91 -4.91 2.71 -3.25
C GLY A 91 -6.40 2.85 -3.03
N VAL A 92 -7.18 1.89 -3.52
CA VAL A 92 -8.61 1.78 -3.21
C VAL A 92 -9.11 0.36 -3.47
N ALA A 93 -9.16 -0.46 -2.42
CA ALA A 93 -9.60 -1.86 -2.53
C ALA A 93 -11.07 -1.98 -2.98
N SER A 94 -11.94 -1.12 -2.44
CA SER A 94 -13.40 -1.22 -2.58
C SER A 94 -13.99 -0.61 -3.84
N ALA A 95 -13.20 -0.05 -4.76
CA ALA A 95 -13.72 0.50 -6.01
C ALA A 95 -13.88 -0.57 -7.09
N ARG A 96 -14.84 -0.36 -7.99
CA ARG A 96 -15.00 -1.16 -9.21
C ARG A 96 -13.80 -0.95 -10.15
N ILE A 97 -13.58 -1.92 -11.05
CA ILE A 97 -12.48 -1.85 -12.01
C ILE A 97 -12.54 -0.59 -12.87
N GLU A 98 -13.72 -0.19 -13.31
CA GLU A 98 -13.92 1.00 -14.15
C GLU A 98 -13.49 2.27 -13.41
N GLU A 99 -13.86 2.39 -12.13
CA GLU A 99 -13.47 3.51 -11.27
C GLU A 99 -11.96 3.56 -11.03
N LYS A 100 -11.33 2.40 -10.87
CA LYS A 100 -9.87 2.31 -10.71
C LYS A 100 -9.13 2.67 -11.99
N ILE A 101 -9.65 2.28 -13.16
CA ILE A 101 -9.08 2.68 -14.46
C ILE A 101 -9.24 4.20 -14.67
N GLU A 102 -10.37 4.78 -14.28
CA GLU A 102 -10.53 6.24 -14.31
C GLU A 102 -9.53 6.95 -13.38
N LEU A 103 -9.19 6.36 -12.21
CA LEU A 103 -8.13 6.90 -11.35
C LEU A 103 -6.76 6.86 -12.01
N MET A 104 -6.45 5.83 -12.80
CA MET A 104 -5.18 5.75 -13.55
C MET A 104 -5.00 6.92 -14.52
N LYS A 105 -6.09 7.44 -15.08
CA LYS A 105 -6.08 8.61 -15.98
C LYS A 105 -5.69 9.92 -15.29
N LEU A 106 -5.73 9.97 -13.96
CA LEU A 106 -5.24 11.13 -13.20
C LEU A 106 -3.72 11.21 -13.13
N GLY A 107 -3.00 10.19 -13.63
CA GLY A 107 -1.56 10.15 -13.77
C GLY A 107 -0.79 9.83 -12.48
N PRO A 108 -1.24 8.88 -11.62
CA PRO A 108 -0.36 8.40 -10.56
C PRO A 108 0.81 7.61 -11.16
N ASP A 109 1.95 7.59 -10.47
CA ASP A 109 3.08 6.74 -10.85
C ASP A 109 2.75 5.25 -10.65
N MET A 110 1.97 4.95 -9.59
CA MET A 110 1.63 3.59 -9.20
C MET A 110 0.17 3.46 -8.78
N MET A 111 -0.34 2.23 -8.86
CA MET A 111 -1.64 1.87 -8.33
C MET A 111 -1.61 0.53 -7.61
N ALA A 112 -2.17 0.48 -6.40
CA ALA A 112 -2.28 -0.73 -5.59
C ALA A 112 -3.48 -1.58 -6.03
N VAL A 113 -3.25 -2.87 -6.18
CA VAL A 113 -4.27 -3.86 -6.56
C VAL A 113 -4.05 -5.15 -5.77
N ALA A 114 -5.09 -5.61 -5.10
CA ALA A 114 -5.05 -6.89 -4.40
C ALA A 114 -5.05 -8.06 -5.37
N PHE A 115 -4.11 -8.98 -5.19
CA PHE A 115 -3.91 -10.15 -6.05
C PHE A 115 -4.51 -11.43 -5.49
N ASN A 116 -5.25 -11.36 -4.41
CA ASN A 116 -6.04 -12.47 -3.89
C ASN A 116 -7.33 -11.98 -3.22
N ALA A 117 -8.20 -12.92 -2.88
CA ALA A 117 -9.42 -12.60 -2.14
C ALA A 117 -9.07 -12.03 -0.75
N HIS A 118 -9.89 -11.10 -0.30
CA HIS A 118 -9.86 -10.57 1.07
C HIS A 118 -11.00 -11.20 1.88
N ASP A 119 -10.71 -11.62 3.08
CA ASP A 119 -11.68 -11.90 4.12
C ASP A 119 -11.21 -11.17 5.36
N GLU A 120 -11.73 -9.98 5.59
CA GLU A 120 -11.29 -9.08 6.62
C GLU A 120 -12.37 -8.82 7.64
N TYR A 121 -11.98 -8.78 8.91
CA TYR A 121 -12.84 -8.33 10.00
C TYR A 121 -12.60 -6.84 10.23
N PHE A 122 -13.38 -6.02 9.56
CA PHE A 122 -13.17 -4.58 9.45
C PHE A 122 -14.08 -3.78 10.38
N GLN A 123 -13.51 -2.87 11.17
CA GLN A 123 -14.26 -1.94 11.99
C GLN A 123 -13.99 -0.51 11.53
N PRO A 124 -14.90 0.08 10.70
CA PRO A 124 -14.64 1.37 10.06
C PRO A 124 -14.56 2.54 11.04
N VAL A 125 -15.24 2.44 12.17
CA VAL A 125 -15.16 3.41 13.29
C VAL A 125 -15.37 2.69 14.62
N PRO A 126 -14.72 3.10 15.73
CA PRO A 126 -14.80 2.40 17.01
C PRO A 126 -16.21 2.28 17.60
N THR A 127 -17.10 3.21 17.23
CA THR A 127 -18.48 3.27 17.74
C THR A 127 -19.44 2.38 16.96
N LEU A 128 -19.05 1.87 15.79
CA LEU A 128 -19.88 0.95 15.02
C LEU A 128 -19.44 -0.50 15.23
N PRO A 129 -20.36 -1.47 15.11
CA PRO A 129 -19.97 -2.88 15.14
C PRO A 129 -19.02 -3.19 14.01
N PRO A 130 -18.09 -4.15 14.20
CA PRO A 130 -17.23 -4.60 13.12
C PRO A 130 -18.05 -5.20 11.99
N LYS A 131 -17.60 -4.95 10.76
CA LYS A 131 -18.16 -5.54 9.55
C LYS A 131 -17.15 -6.49 8.95
N ARG A 132 -17.61 -7.60 8.43
CA ARG A 132 -16.79 -8.49 7.63
C ARG A 132 -16.77 -7.96 6.20
N MET A 133 -15.57 -7.73 5.68
CA MET A 133 -15.37 -7.40 4.27
C MET A 133 -14.93 -8.66 3.55
N MET A 134 -15.65 -9.03 2.49
CA MET A 134 -15.21 -10.03 1.53
C MET A 134 -15.06 -9.35 0.17
N ALA A 135 -13.92 -9.53 -0.48
CA ALA A 135 -13.70 -9.10 -1.85
C ALA A 135 -13.02 -10.23 -2.63
N ILE A 136 -13.49 -10.49 -3.82
CA ILE A 136 -12.91 -11.47 -4.74
C ILE A 136 -12.34 -10.72 -5.93
N HIS A 137 -11.13 -11.08 -6.33
CA HIS A 137 -10.43 -10.50 -7.48
C HIS A 137 -10.18 -11.61 -8.53
N PRO A 138 -11.11 -11.84 -9.47
CA PRO A 138 -10.93 -12.84 -10.51
C PRO A 138 -9.70 -12.54 -11.37
N VAL A 139 -9.06 -13.59 -11.91
CA VAL A 139 -7.87 -13.45 -12.76
C VAL A 139 -8.11 -12.54 -13.96
N GLU A 140 -9.29 -12.60 -14.55
CA GLU A 140 -9.70 -11.78 -15.68
C GLU A 140 -9.70 -10.28 -15.33
N GLU A 141 -10.13 -9.94 -14.11
CA GLU A 141 -10.09 -8.58 -13.59
C GLU A 141 -8.62 -8.13 -13.39
N LEU A 142 -7.77 -8.98 -12.84
CA LEU A 142 -6.34 -8.68 -12.63
C LEU A 142 -5.60 -8.48 -13.97
N ILE A 143 -5.93 -9.27 -14.99
CA ILE A 143 -5.40 -9.09 -16.36
C ILE A 143 -5.88 -7.75 -16.94
N ALA A 144 -7.15 -7.41 -16.76
CA ALA A 144 -7.69 -6.12 -17.23
C ALA A 144 -7.01 -4.92 -16.54
N TYR A 145 -6.72 -5.03 -15.23
CA TYR A 145 -5.93 -4.02 -14.51
C TYR A 145 -4.52 -3.89 -15.07
N ALA A 146 -3.83 -5.01 -15.26
CA ALA A 146 -2.47 -5.00 -15.77
C ALA A 146 -2.39 -4.40 -17.17
N LYS A 147 -3.38 -4.70 -18.02
CA LYS A 147 -3.50 -4.08 -19.35
C LYS A 147 -3.71 -2.57 -19.25
N ALA A 148 -4.68 -2.12 -18.46
CA ALA A 148 -4.95 -0.70 -18.29
C ALA A 148 -3.74 0.05 -17.70
N ALA A 149 -3.02 -0.57 -16.76
CA ALA A 149 -1.81 0.01 -16.17
C ALA A 149 -0.71 0.22 -17.22
N GLU A 150 -0.48 -0.74 -18.13
CA GLU A 150 0.47 -0.56 -19.25
C GLU A 150 0.01 0.54 -20.21
N GLU A 151 -1.29 0.60 -20.55
CA GLU A 151 -1.86 1.63 -21.44
C GLU A 151 -1.70 3.05 -20.86
N HIS A 152 -1.85 3.18 -19.54
CA HIS A 152 -1.72 4.47 -18.84
C HIS A 152 -0.33 4.73 -18.26
N LYS A 153 0.65 3.84 -18.49
CA LYS A 153 2.03 3.92 -17.95
C LYS A 153 2.07 3.99 -16.43
N VAL A 154 1.15 3.32 -15.76
CA VAL A 154 1.05 3.22 -14.30
C VAL A 154 1.67 1.90 -13.87
N LYS A 155 2.56 1.91 -12.87
CA LYS A 155 3.11 0.69 -12.31
C LYS A 155 2.15 0.08 -11.30
N LEU A 156 1.85 -1.22 -11.41
CA LEU A 156 1.05 -1.89 -10.37
C LEU A 156 1.90 -2.24 -9.15
N GLU A 157 1.34 -1.98 -7.97
CA GLU A 157 1.68 -2.66 -6.73
C GLU A 157 0.75 -3.87 -6.58
N CYS A 158 1.32 -5.06 -6.52
CA CYS A 158 0.57 -6.30 -6.36
C CYS A 158 0.48 -6.64 -4.88
N GLU A 159 -0.65 -6.39 -4.24
CA GLU A 159 -0.86 -6.67 -2.81
C GLU A 159 -1.13 -8.16 -2.60
N CYS A 160 -0.30 -8.80 -1.80
CA CYS A 160 -0.35 -10.23 -1.52
C CYS A 160 -0.52 -10.48 -0.02
N PHE A 161 -1.64 -11.11 0.37
CA PHE A 161 -1.98 -11.39 1.77
C PHE A 161 -1.60 -12.82 2.18
N GLN A 162 -1.33 -13.68 1.21
CA GLN A 162 -0.85 -15.05 1.35
C GLN A 162 -0.16 -15.51 0.07
N THR A 163 0.61 -16.58 0.13
CA THR A 163 1.37 -17.12 -1.01
C THR A 163 0.50 -17.59 -2.18
N GLY A 164 -0.78 -17.90 -1.94
CA GLY A 164 -1.74 -18.19 -3.02
C GLY A 164 -1.90 -17.06 -4.04
N ALA A 165 -1.63 -15.80 -3.66
CA ALA A 165 -1.61 -14.66 -4.55
C ALA A 165 -0.56 -14.81 -5.69
N PHE A 166 0.52 -15.58 -5.46
CA PHE A 166 1.58 -15.78 -6.44
C PHE A 166 1.10 -16.58 -7.67
N TRP A 167 0.06 -17.43 -7.52
CA TRP A 167 -0.60 -18.03 -8.68
C TRP A 167 -1.25 -16.98 -9.58
N HIS A 168 -1.89 -15.96 -8.99
CA HIS A 168 -2.48 -14.86 -9.76
C HIS A 168 -1.42 -14.05 -10.50
N LEU A 169 -0.27 -13.76 -9.86
CA LEU A 169 0.87 -13.12 -10.53
C LEU A 169 1.32 -13.95 -11.75
N ASP A 170 1.41 -15.27 -11.59
CA ASP A 170 1.81 -16.18 -12.64
C ASP A 170 0.82 -16.20 -13.81
N PHE A 171 -0.48 -16.20 -13.53
CA PHE A 171 -1.51 -16.13 -14.56
C PHE A 171 -1.46 -14.81 -15.34
N VAL A 172 -1.29 -13.67 -14.65
CA VAL A 172 -1.14 -12.36 -15.29
C VAL A 172 0.13 -12.29 -16.12
N ARG A 173 1.25 -12.86 -15.66
CA ARG A 173 2.50 -12.98 -16.42
C ARG A 173 2.33 -13.85 -17.66
N LYS A 174 1.63 -14.97 -17.58
CA LYS A 174 1.30 -15.84 -18.74
C LYS A 174 0.42 -15.14 -19.76
N ALA A 175 -0.44 -14.22 -19.32
CA ALA A 175 -1.22 -13.36 -20.22
C ALA A 175 -0.39 -12.25 -20.89
N GLY A 176 0.87 -12.09 -20.49
CA GLY A 176 1.82 -11.18 -21.14
C GLY A 176 2.12 -9.89 -20.40
N TYR A 177 1.55 -9.69 -19.21
CA TYR A 177 1.74 -8.50 -18.38
C TYR A 177 2.67 -8.79 -17.19
N LEU A 178 3.12 -7.76 -16.46
CA LEU A 178 3.96 -7.88 -15.26
C LEU A 178 5.23 -8.72 -15.47
N ARG A 179 5.86 -8.61 -16.63
CA ARG A 179 6.95 -9.50 -17.05
C ARG A 179 8.27 -9.25 -16.32
N LYS A 180 8.52 -8.02 -15.85
CA LYS A 180 9.78 -7.63 -15.21
C LYS A 180 9.52 -6.66 -14.07
N ASN A 181 10.39 -6.71 -13.05
CA ASN A 181 10.38 -5.79 -11.92
C ASN A 181 8.98 -5.68 -11.30
N THR A 182 8.26 -6.81 -11.15
CA THR A 182 6.94 -6.81 -10.50
C THR A 182 7.10 -6.34 -9.06
N TYR A 183 6.37 -5.30 -8.68
CA TYR A 183 6.41 -4.78 -7.31
C TYR A 183 5.31 -5.42 -6.49
N VAL A 184 5.69 -6.11 -5.41
CA VAL A 184 4.80 -6.87 -4.55
C VAL A 184 4.84 -6.31 -3.14
N THR A 185 3.67 -6.10 -2.54
CA THR A 185 3.55 -5.82 -1.11
C THR A 185 3.04 -7.06 -0.40
N LEU A 186 3.84 -7.54 0.55
CA LEU A 186 3.51 -8.65 1.43
C LEU A 186 2.81 -8.09 2.67
N PHE A 187 1.53 -8.40 2.84
CA PHE A 187 0.77 -7.95 3.99
C PHE A 187 0.69 -9.05 5.05
N ILE A 188 1.03 -8.71 6.29
CA ILE A 188 1.10 -9.66 7.40
C ILE A 188 0.34 -9.11 8.62
N GLY A 189 -0.47 -9.96 9.24
CA GLY A 189 -1.01 -9.71 10.57
C GLY A 189 -2.32 -8.93 10.65
N TRP A 190 -3.03 -8.74 9.54
CA TRP A 190 -4.41 -8.25 9.58
C TRP A 190 -5.36 -9.37 10.04
N PRO A 191 -6.31 -9.10 10.93
CA PRO A 191 -7.29 -10.10 11.33
C PRO A 191 -8.24 -10.47 10.18
N GLY A 192 -8.16 -11.70 9.71
CA GLY A 192 -9.00 -12.19 8.62
C GLY A 192 -8.54 -13.55 8.11
N GLY A 193 -9.42 -14.28 7.44
CA GLY A 193 -9.18 -15.67 7.04
C GLY A 193 -8.16 -15.84 5.91
N THR A 194 -7.81 -14.77 5.21
CA THR A 194 -6.91 -14.83 4.03
C THR A 194 -5.53 -14.21 4.27
N TRP A 195 -5.22 -13.83 5.50
CA TRP A 195 -3.98 -13.14 5.84
C TRP A 195 -2.97 -14.05 6.52
N MET A 196 -1.68 -13.81 6.23
CA MET A 196 -0.59 -14.50 6.93
C MET A 196 -0.47 -14.01 8.38
N PRO A 197 -0.21 -14.91 9.33
CA PRO A 197 0.11 -14.55 10.71
C PRO A 197 1.33 -13.63 10.81
N PRO A 198 1.39 -12.73 11.83
CA PRO A 198 2.51 -11.79 11.99
C PRO A 198 3.71 -12.45 12.66
N THR A 199 4.39 -13.36 11.97
CA THR A 199 5.61 -14.00 12.48
C THR A 199 6.77 -13.80 11.52
N GLU A 200 7.99 -13.82 12.06
CA GLU A 200 9.22 -13.76 11.28
C GLU A 200 9.36 -14.96 10.34
N ARG A 201 8.80 -16.11 10.73
CA ARG A 201 8.76 -17.35 9.92
C ARG A 201 7.85 -17.16 8.71
N ASP A 202 6.70 -16.51 8.89
CA ASP A 202 5.76 -16.27 7.79
C ASP A 202 6.32 -15.26 6.79
N LEU A 203 7.06 -14.25 7.24
CA LEU A 203 7.81 -13.38 6.33
C LEU A 203 8.84 -14.18 5.53
N GLN A 204 9.64 -15.03 6.20
CA GLN A 204 10.64 -15.85 5.52
C GLN A 204 9.96 -16.79 4.51
N PHE A 205 8.83 -17.40 4.87
CA PHE A 205 8.07 -18.26 3.97
C PHE A 205 7.56 -17.51 2.73
N PHE A 206 7.09 -16.27 2.89
CA PHE A 206 6.76 -15.42 1.74
C PHE A 206 7.96 -15.21 0.84
N VAL A 207 9.10 -14.79 1.42
CA VAL A 207 10.33 -14.46 0.66
C VAL A 207 10.85 -15.67 -0.09
N ASP A 208 10.85 -16.85 0.53
CA ASP A 208 11.32 -18.11 -0.08
C ASP A 208 10.44 -18.55 -1.28
N ASN A 209 9.20 -18.09 -1.34
CA ASN A 209 8.24 -18.44 -2.39
C ASN A 209 7.97 -17.30 -3.39
N LEU A 210 8.66 -16.16 -3.28
CA LEU A 210 8.49 -15.06 -4.22
C LEU A 210 8.78 -15.51 -5.65
N PRO A 211 7.92 -15.15 -6.62
CA PRO A 211 8.22 -15.38 -8.02
C PRO A 211 9.50 -14.65 -8.46
N PRO A 212 10.24 -15.17 -9.43
CA PRO A 212 11.44 -14.49 -9.96
C PRO A 212 11.11 -13.09 -10.48
N ASP A 213 12.12 -12.23 -10.58
CA ASP A 213 11.99 -10.83 -11.03
C ASP A 213 10.98 -10.00 -10.23
N THR A 214 10.90 -10.25 -8.93
CA THR A 214 10.03 -9.55 -8.00
C THR A 214 10.83 -8.61 -7.10
N ILE A 215 10.44 -7.35 -7.06
CA ILE A 215 10.84 -6.37 -6.05
C ILE A 215 9.74 -6.38 -4.99
N TRP A 216 10.10 -6.50 -3.72
CA TRP A 216 9.11 -6.68 -2.69
C TRP A 216 9.26 -5.73 -1.50
N ASN A 217 8.15 -5.40 -0.90
CA ASN A 217 8.09 -4.73 0.39
C ASN A 217 7.12 -5.46 1.32
N VAL A 218 7.15 -5.11 2.59
CA VAL A 218 6.25 -5.68 3.58
C VAL A 218 5.54 -4.58 4.38
N SER A 219 4.26 -4.82 4.65
CA SER A 219 3.44 -4.08 5.60
C SER A 219 3.00 -5.01 6.74
N VAL A 220 3.05 -4.51 7.99
CA VAL A 220 2.77 -5.31 9.18
C VAL A 220 1.68 -4.66 10.02
N MET A 221 0.51 -5.30 10.07
CA MET A 221 -0.67 -4.78 10.77
C MET A 221 -0.69 -5.08 12.28
N ASN A 222 0.27 -5.86 12.79
CA ASN A 222 0.33 -6.25 14.19
C ASN A 222 1.25 -5.32 14.99
N PRO A 223 0.76 -4.61 16.04
CA PRO A 223 1.57 -3.65 16.81
C PRO A 223 2.78 -4.28 17.53
N GLU A 224 2.64 -5.52 18.01
CA GLU A 224 3.70 -6.21 18.75
C GLU A 224 4.85 -6.67 17.84
N LYS A 225 4.55 -6.94 16.56
CA LYS A 225 5.47 -7.55 15.61
C LYS A 225 5.96 -6.61 14.52
N GLN A 226 5.36 -5.43 14.39
CA GLN A 226 5.67 -4.48 13.31
C GLN A 226 7.18 -4.28 13.15
N TRP A 227 7.84 -3.84 14.19
CA TRP A 227 9.22 -3.39 14.07
C TRP A 227 10.22 -4.54 13.93
N SER A 228 9.97 -5.70 14.54
CA SER A 228 10.83 -6.89 14.36
C SER A 228 10.76 -7.42 12.94
N ILE A 229 9.54 -7.53 12.38
CA ILE A 229 9.34 -8.03 11.01
C ILE A 229 9.86 -7.04 9.97
N LEU A 230 9.61 -5.73 10.14
CA LEU A 230 10.16 -4.69 9.25
C LEU A 230 11.70 -4.67 9.29
N SER A 231 12.31 -4.83 10.46
CA SER A 231 13.77 -4.92 10.58
C SER A 231 14.32 -6.16 9.87
N LEU A 232 13.65 -7.29 9.98
CA LEU A 232 14.01 -8.51 9.25
C LEU A 232 13.88 -8.30 7.73
N ALA A 233 12.84 -7.64 7.26
CA ALA A 233 12.67 -7.33 5.84
C ALA A 233 13.83 -6.47 5.31
N VAL A 234 14.26 -5.45 6.08
CA VAL A 234 15.44 -4.63 5.73
C VAL A 234 16.69 -5.49 5.61
N ALA A 235 16.91 -6.43 6.54
CA ALA A 235 18.06 -7.32 6.53
C ALA A 235 18.02 -8.34 5.37
N LEU A 236 16.84 -8.79 4.97
CA LEU A 236 16.63 -9.70 3.83
C LEU A 236 16.68 -9.03 2.46
N GLY A 237 16.85 -7.69 2.41
CA GLY A 237 16.94 -6.95 1.15
C GLY A 237 15.59 -6.44 0.61
N GLY A 238 14.49 -6.68 1.32
CA GLY A 238 13.17 -6.16 0.97
C GLY A 238 13.01 -4.67 1.30
N HIS A 239 11.92 -4.08 0.83
CA HIS A 239 11.49 -2.74 1.15
C HIS A 239 10.39 -2.75 2.22
N VAL A 240 9.93 -1.58 2.66
CA VAL A 240 8.99 -1.48 3.78
C VAL A 240 7.89 -0.47 3.52
N ARG A 241 6.71 -0.74 4.11
CA ARG A 241 5.59 0.17 4.15
C ARG A 241 5.20 0.42 5.62
N VAL A 242 5.07 1.69 5.98
CA VAL A 242 4.67 2.17 7.32
C VAL A 242 3.64 3.28 7.18
N GLY A 243 2.90 3.54 8.23
CA GLY A 243 1.94 4.64 8.26
C GLY A 243 0.69 4.31 9.06
N TYR A 244 -0.13 5.32 9.28
CA TYR A 244 -1.36 5.22 10.08
C TYR A 244 -2.37 4.22 9.53
N GLU A 245 -2.35 3.97 8.23
CA GLU A 245 -3.22 3.01 7.57
C GLU A 245 -2.93 1.58 8.02
N ASP A 246 -1.66 1.23 8.12
CA ASP A 246 -1.24 -0.12 8.40
C ASP A 246 -1.06 -0.35 9.91
N ASN A 247 -0.32 0.55 10.56
CA ASN A 247 -0.02 0.41 11.97
C ASN A 247 0.44 1.75 12.57
N PRO A 248 -0.37 2.39 13.41
CA PRO A 248 -0.08 3.73 13.95
C PRO A 248 0.90 3.75 15.12
N TYR A 249 1.44 2.60 15.57
CA TYR A 249 2.20 2.52 16.79
C TYR A 249 3.71 2.70 16.59
N VAL A 250 4.34 3.62 17.34
CA VAL A 250 5.81 3.68 17.45
C VAL A 250 6.36 2.54 18.30
N ARG A 251 5.57 2.03 19.23
CA ARG A 251 5.75 0.83 20.02
C ARG A 251 4.38 0.38 20.54
N PRO A 252 4.23 -0.89 20.95
CA PRO A 252 2.94 -1.36 21.46
C PRO A 252 2.35 -0.43 22.51
N GLY A 253 1.09 -0.03 22.30
CA GLY A 253 0.37 0.87 23.19
C GLY A 253 0.68 2.37 23.05
N GLU A 254 1.63 2.78 22.18
CA GLU A 254 1.96 4.18 21.97
C GLU A 254 1.80 4.59 20.50
N PHE A 255 0.85 5.47 20.22
CA PHE A 255 0.63 6.02 18.90
C PHE A 255 1.76 6.98 18.47
N ALA A 256 2.11 6.94 17.20
CA ALA A 256 2.95 7.96 16.60
C ALA A 256 2.23 9.31 16.59
N LYS A 257 2.99 10.38 16.78
CA LYS A 257 2.47 11.75 16.73
C LYS A 257 1.97 12.14 15.33
N ASN A 258 2.64 11.64 14.29
CA ASN A 258 2.29 11.82 12.88
C ASN A 258 2.94 10.68 12.06
N ASN A 259 2.62 10.61 10.77
CA ASN A 259 3.21 9.61 9.88
C ASN A 259 4.73 9.74 9.73
N ALA A 260 5.28 10.96 9.82
CA ALA A 260 6.71 11.19 9.70
C ALA A 260 7.53 10.45 10.79
N VAL A 261 7.02 10.38 12.02
CA VAL A 261 7.68 9.66 13.12
C VAL A 261 7.86 8.17 12.82
N LEU A 262 6.88 7.54 12.13
CA LEU A 262 7.00 6.13 11.73
C LEU A 262 8.07 5.97 10.65
N VAL A 263 8.15 6.90 9.71
CA VAL A 263 9.19 6.93 8.68
C VAL A 263 10.57 7.17 9.29
N GLU A 264 10.72 8.16 10.17
CA GLU A 264 11.98 8.45 10.89
C GLU A 264 12.50 7.22 11.63
N LYS A 265 11.61 6.49 12.29
CA LYS A 265 11.96 5.24 12.97
C LYS A 265 12.49 4.18 11.99
N MET A 266 11.87 4.02 10.82
CA MET A 266 12.38 3.11 9.78
C MET A 266 13.72 3.55 9.23
N VAL A 267 13.93 4.85 8.99
CA VAL A 267 15.23 5.40 8.59
C VAL A 267 16.31 5.06 9.62
N GLY A 268 16.03 5.24 10.91
CA GLY A 268 16.95 4.88 11.99
C GLY A 268 17.27 3.39 12.03
N ILE A 269 16.28 2.51 11.82
CA ILE A 269 16.48 1.05 11.75
C ILE A 269 17.37 0.70 10.54
N ALA A 270 17.08 1.25 9.35
CA ALA A 270 17.86 1.02 8.16
C ALA A 270 19.33 1.43 8.33
N GLN A 271 19.56 2.62 8.89
CA GLN A 271 20.90 3.13 9.19
C GLN A 271 21.62 2.25 10.21
N GLY A 272 20.92 1.81 11.27
CA GLY A 272 21.46 0.88 12.27
C GLY A 272 21.88 -0.46 11.69
N LEU A 273 21.24 -0.90 10.59
CA LEU A 273 21.59 -2.10 9.83
C LEU A 273 22.58 -1.82 8.67
N GLY A 274 23.08 -0.58 8.54
CA GLY A 274 24.03 -0.20 7.48
C GLY A 274 23.42 -0.10 6.09
N ARG A 275 22.10 0.06 5.98
CA ARG A 275 21.40 0.18 4.69
C ARG A 275 20.96 1.64 4.44
N GLU A 276 21.38 2.22 3.32
CA GLU A 276 20.94 3.55 2.92
C GLU A 276 19.49 3.56 2.50
N VAL A 277 18.79 4.69 2.72
CA VAL A 277 17.42 4.93 2.28
C VAL A 277 17.42 5.59 0.90
N ALA A 278 16.57 5.12 0.02
CA ALA A 278 16.42 5.64 -1.33
C ALA A 278 15.66 6.97 -1.33
N THR A 279 16.15 7.93 -2.07
CA THR A 279 15.36 9.12 -2.45
C THR A 279 14.25 8.71 -3.42
N PRO A 280 13.21 9.54 -3.64
CA PRO A 280 12.19 9.26 -4.65
C PRO A 280 12.75 8.98 -6.05
N ASP A 281 13.78 9.71 -6.48
CA ASP A 281 14.41 9.48 -7.79
C ASP A 281 15.17 8.16 -7.87
N GLU A 282 15.84 7.76 -6.79
CA GLU A 282 16.50 6.47 -6.71
C GLU A 282 15.48 5.33 -6.67
N ALA A 283 14.37 5.52 -5.95
CA ALA A 283 13.28 4.56 -5.91
C ALA A 283 12.61 4.39 -7.30
N ARG A 284 12.41 5.49 -8.07
CA ARG A 284 11.92 5.39 -9.45
C ARG A 284 12.85 4.53 -10.32
N LYS A 285 14.16 4.71 -10.19
CA LYS A 285 15.15 3.89 -10.95
C LYS A 285 15.09 2.43 -10.55
N ILE A 286 15.05 2.13 -9.24
CA ILE A 286 14.92 0.77 -8.71
C ILE A 286 13.65 0.09 -9.26
N LEU A 287 12.53 0.80 -9.22
CA LEU A 287 11.23 0.29 -9.64
C LEU A 287 11.02 0.31 -11.16
N GLY A 288 11.91 0.96 -11.94
CA GLY A 288 11.73 1.13 -13.38
C GLY A 288 10.53 2.01 -13.73
N ILE A 289 10.29 3.06 -12.94
CA ILE A 289 9.23 4.06 -13.19
C ILE A 289 9.85 5.22 -13.98
N GLU A 290 9.31 5.48 -15.16
CA GLU A 290 9.67 6.66 -15.95
C GLU A 290 8.84 7.86 -15.47
N ARG A 291 9.48 9.04 -15.36
CA ARG A 291 8.74 10.26 -15.09
C ARG A 291 7.80 10.57 -16.25
N SER A 292 6.54 10.80 -15.95
CA SER A 292 5.63 11.44 -16.91
C SER A 292 6.17 12.83 -17.20
N GLN A 293 6.42 13.13 -18.51
CA GLN A 293 6.86 14.45 -18.94
C GLN A 293 5.75 15.46 -18.79
#